data_c7089503f358a14732f4e0415117ce65
#
_entry.id   c7089503f358a14732f4e0415117ce65
#
_cell.length_a   1.000
_cell.length_b   1.000
_cell.length_c   1.000
_cell.angle_alpha   90.00
_cell.angle_beta   90.00
_cell.angle_gamma   90.00
#
_symmetry.space_group_name_H-M   'P 1'
#
loop_
_entity.id
_entity.type
_entity.pdbx_description
1 polymer ?
#
loop_
_entity_poly.entity_id
_entity_poly.type
_entity_poly.pdbx_seq_one_letter_code
_entity_poly.pdbx_strand_id
1 'polypeptide(L)'
;MVAAKANKRKKPDPIIVHCATLWSMVDHPSHSREWSLDRKIRAVKDAGFEGVMWRPSGELKKLIKKYDLKLFGATDALNPSEFKGKLEKLKSTGAHYVNVQLADHDTPSNIATKLAVRMIQESDRLGMGAHIEIHRDTSTETPEKLYAIASGYKKATGKLMPITWDHSHPAIIKHLRPNEYSSRLLDHPKLLQRSSLFHCRPFNGHHCQVPVIDHNGRLTPEFKDWIKFTDDMFAMWLEGPQPDGQIWVVPEVGSNISGYNLSNFPSSWEQAKVCHKELDKSWKRALNNWKKNN
;
A
#
# COMPACT_ATOMS: atom_id res chain seq x y z
N MET A 1 -51.73 -14.00 4.69
CA MET A 1 -50.65 -13.27 3.95
C MET A 1 -49.31 -13.79 4.45
N VAL A 2 -48.62 -14.57 3.63
CA VAL A 2 -47.29 -15.11 3.96
C VAL A 2 -46.28 -14.03 3.52
N ALA A 3 -45.62 -13.41 4.49
CA ALA A 3 -44.55 -12.44 4.20
C ALA A 3 -43.38 -13.13 3.51
N ALA A 4 -43.12 -12.78 2.27
CA ALA A 4 -41.96 -13.24 1.53
C ALA A 4 -40.68 -12.81 2.27
N LYS A 5 -39.92 -13.75 2.81
CA LYS A 5 -38.56 -13.50 3.33
C LYS A 5 -37.71 -12.98 2.19
N ALA A 6 -37.36 -11.70 2.24
CA ALA A 6 -36.42 -11.10 1.31
C ALA A 6 -35.10 -11.89 1.40
N ASN A 7 -34.74 -12.55 0.32
CA ASN A 7 -33.48 -13.29 0.19
C ASN A 7 -32.34 -12.26 0.18
N LYS A 8 -31.75 -11.98 1.33
CA LYS A 8 -30.55 -11.12 1.43
C LYS A 8 -29.45 -11.80 0.60
N ARG A 9 -29.18 -11.31 -0.60
CA ARG A 9 -28.03 -11.76 -1.40
C ARG A 9 -26.79 -11.61 -0.53
N LYS A 10 -26.12 -12.73 -0.28
CA LYS A 10 -24.87 -12.75 0.49
C LYS A 10 -23.87 -11.85 -0.24
N LYS A 11 -23.29 -10.87 0.49
CA LYS A 11 -22.24 -10.01 -0.08
C LYS A 11 -21.10 -10.90 -0.56
N PRO A 12 -20.50 -10.67 -1.75
CA PRO A 12 -19.37 -11.47 -2.19
C PRO A 12 -18.21 -11.34 -1.22
N ASP A 13 -17.39 -12.38 -1.13
CA ASP A 13 -16.18 -12.36 -0.29
C ASP A 13 -15.25 -11.23 -0.74
N PRO A 14 -14.60 -10.54 0.20
CA PRO A 14 -13.60 -9.53 -0.13
C PRO A 14 -12.39 -10.20 -0.80
N ILE A 15 -11.74 -9.45 -1.71
CA ILE A 15 -10.59 -9.92 -2.46
C ILE A 15 -9.34 -9.10 -2.15
N ILE A 16 -8.18 -9.74 -2.27
CA ILE A 16 -6.88 -9.06 -2.28
C ILE A 16 -6.45 -8.80 -3.72
N VAL A 17 -5.88 -7.62 -3.97
CA VAL A 17 -5.28 -7.23 -5.26
C VAL A 17 -3.80 -6.98 -5.02
N HIS A 18 -2.95 -7.83 -5.56
CA HIS A 18 -1.50 -7.68 -5.45
C HIS A 18 -0.96 -6.79 -6.57
N CYS A 19 -0.33 -5.68 -6.21
CA CYS A 19 0.33 -4.77 -7.13
C CYS A 19 1.84 -4.83 -6.94
N ALA A 20 2.61 -4.98 -8.03
CA ALA A 20 4.05 -4.84 -7.98
C ALA A 20 4.44 -3.37 -8.07
N THR A 21 5.44 -2.92 -7.29
CA THR A 21 6.08 -1.64 -7.54
C THR A 21 7.23 -1.80 -8.53
N LEU A 22 7.30 -0.93 -9.55
CA LEU A 22 8.44 -0.93 -10.46
C LEU A 22 9.73 -0.43 -9.80
N TRP A 23 9.62 0.16 -8.62
CA TRP A 23 10.77 0.53 -7.80
C TRP A 23 11.64 -0.69 -7.41
N SER A 24 11.02 -1.86 -7.22
CA SER A 24 11.75 -3.12 -7.00
C SER A 24 12.59 -3.57 -8.20
N MET A 25 12.35 -2.99 -9.38
CA MET A 25 13.02 -3.33 -10.65
C MET A 25 13.89 -2.19 -11.20
N VAL A 26 14.15 -1.14 -10.43
CA VAL A 26 15.14 -0.13 -10.83
C VAL A 26 16.49 -0.80 -10.90
N ASP A 27 17.20 -0.59 -12.02
CA ASP A 27 18.48 -1.25 -12.35
C ASP A 27 18.43 -2.79 -12.35
N HIS A 28 17.27 -3.38 -12.57
CA HIS A 28 17.15 -4.85 -12.64
C HIS A 28 17.37 -5.37 -14.08
N PRO A 29 18.21 -6.40 -14.32
CA PRO A 29 19.02 -7.13 -13.34
C PRO A 29 20.31 -6.41 -12.93
N SER A 30 20.74 -5.39 -13.66
CA SER A 30 21.87 -4.50 -13.34
C SER A 30 21.70 -3.16 -14.06
N HIS A 31 22.40 -2.11 -13.59
CA HIS A 31 22.35 -0.78 -14.19
C HIS A 31 22.62 -0.80 -15.71
N SER A 32 23.67 -1.51 -16.17
CA SER A 32 24.03 -1.58 -17.59
C SER A 32 23.11 -2.45 -18.47
N ARG A 33 22.20 -3.22 -17.86
CA ARG A 33 21.27 -4.14 -18.53
C ARG A 33 19.85 -4.03 -17.99
N GLU A 34 19.49 -2.84 -17.54
CA GLU A 34 18.16 -2.62 -17.00
C GLU A 34 17.07 -3.00 -18.00
N TRP A 35 16.06 -3.70 -17.52
CA TRP A 35 14.92 -4.11 -18.34
C TRP A 35 14.14 -2.90 -18.85
N SER A 36 13.70 -2.97 -20.12
CA SER A 36 12.71 -2.03 -20.66
C SER A 36 11.40 -2.07 -19.85
N LEU A 37 10.61 -1.01 -19.92
CA LEU A 37 9.32 -0.95 -19.25
C LEU A 37 8.40 -2.12 -19.68
N ASP A 38 8.35 -2.46 -20.97
CA ASP A 38 7.55 -3.59 -21.46
C ASP A 38 7.99 -4.92 -20.81
N ARG A 39 9.31 -5.16 -20.70
CA ARG A 39 9.82 -6.36 -20.04
C ARG A 39 9.48 -6.41 -18.56
N LYS A 40 9.56 -5.27 -17.85
CA LYS A 40 9.18 -5.16 -16.44
C LYS A 40 7.70 -5.47 -16.26
N ILE A 41 6.81 -4.86 -17.06
CA ILE A 41 5.37 -5.07 -16.97
C ILE A 41 4.98 -6.51 -17.30
N ARG A 42 5.61 -7.11 -18.32
CA ARG A 42 5.41 -8.54 -18.61
C ARG A 42 5.84 -9.42 -17.45
N ALA A 43 7.00 -9.16 -16.84
CA ALA A 43 7.47 -9.92 -15.67
C ALA A 43 6.53 -9.79 -14.46
N VAL A 44 5.88 -8.64 -14.27
CA VAL A 44 4.83 -8.46 -13.27
C VAL A 44 3.65 -9.39 -13.55
N LYS A 45 3.15 -9.41 -14.79
CA LYS A 45 2.04 -10.29 -15.18
C LYS A 45 2.41 -11.77 -15.03
N ASP A 46 3.58 -12.16 -15.49
CA ASP A 46 4.08 -13.54 -15.43
C ASP A 46 4.29 -14.02 -13.97
N ALA A 47 4.58 -13.09 -13.05
CA ALA A 47 4.70 -13.40 -11.63
C ALA A 47 3.35 -13.47 -10.89
N GLY A 48 2.23 -13.25 -11.58
CA GLY A 48 0.87 -13.40 -11.04
C GLY A 48 0.33 -12.17 -10.31
N PHE A 49 0.95 -11.01 -10.44
CA PHE A 49 0.39 -9.77 -9.92
C PHE A 49 -0.80 -9.31 -10.77
N GLU A 50 -1.80 -8.70 -10.12
CA GLU A 50 -2.98 -8.15 -10.77
C GLU A 50 -2.82 -6.67 -11.14
N GLY A 51 -1.81 -6.00 -10.60
CA GLY A 51 -1.59 -4.58 -10.84
C GLY A 51 -0.15 -4.12 -10.69
N VAL A 52 0.04 -2.84 -10.97
CA VAL A 52 1.32 -2.14 -10.87
C VAL A 52 1.14 -0.85 -10.09
N MET A 53 2.06 -0.55 -9.19
CA MET A 53 2.21 0.76 -8.57
C MET A 53 3.35 1.51 -9.26
N TRP A 54 3.03 2.63 -9.92
CA TRP A 54 4.04 3.48 -10.56
C TRP A 54 3.50 4.86 -10.92
N ARG A 55 4.44 5.73 -11.34
CA ARG A 55 4.15 7.07 -11.85
C ARG A 55 3.51 6.99 -13.24
N PRO A 56 2.58 7.90 -13.58
CA PRO A 56 1.87 7.84 -14.85
C PRO A 56 2.76 8.20 -16.04
N SER A 57 2.64 7.42 -17.14
CA SER A 57 3.22 7.75 -18.44
C SER A 57 2.34 7.20 -19.58
N GLY A 58 2.47 7.77 -20.79
CA GLY A 58 1.74 7.28 -21.97
C GLY A 58 2.14 5.86 -22.37
N GLU A 59 3.40 5.48 -22.16
CA GLU A 59 3.89 4.12 -22.40
C GLU A 59 3.27 3.16 -21.36
N LEU A 60 3.32 3.50 -20.08
CA LEU A 60 2.72 2.68 -19.03
C LEU A 60 1.23 2.43 -19.29
N LYS A 61 0.47 3.45 -19.72
CA LYS A 61 -0.94 3.29 -20.10
C LYS A 61 -1.16 2.20 -21.15
N LYS A 62 -0.35 2.20 -22.20
CA LYS A 62 -0.44 1.19 -23.28
C LYS A 62 -0.13 -0.21 -22.75
N LEU A 63 0.89 -0.33 -21.90
CA LEU A 63 1.32 -1.61 -21.35
C LEU A 63 0.33 -2.17 -20.32
N ILE A 64 -0.22 -1.34 -19.45
CA ILE A 64 -1.29 -1.74 -18.51
C ILE A 64 -2.47 -2.34 -19.29
N LYS A 65 -2.91 -1.68 -20.36
CA LYS A 65 -3.98 -2.22 -21.22
C LYS A 65 -3.56 -3.50 -21.94
N LYS A 66 -2.32 -3.57 -22.49
CA LYS A 66 -1.78 -4.73 -23.22
C LYS A 66 -1.76 -5.99 -22.36
N TYR A 67 -1.36 -5.86 -21.09
CA TYR A 67 -1.20 -7.00 -20.17
C TYR A 67 -2.38 -7.20 -19.22
N ASP A 68 -3.46 -6.44 -19.38
CA ASP A 68 -4.65 -6.49 -18.53
C ASP A 68 -4.26 -6.42 -17.04
N LEU A 69 -3.63 -5.30 -16.65
CA LEU A 69 -3.23 -5.00 -15.28
C LEU A 69 -3.99 -3.79 -14.75
N LYS A 70 -4.16 -3.75 -13.44
CA LYS A 70 -4.67 -2.57 -12.73
C LYS A 70 -3.55 -1.57 -12.47
N LEU A 71 -3.86 -0.28 -12.34
CA LEU A 71 -2.91 0.75 -11.95
C LEU A 71 -3.23 1.31 -10.58
N PHE A 72 -2.27 1.20 -9.69
CA PHE A 72 -2.17 1.91 -8.42
C PHE A 72 -1.24 3.11 -8.65
N GLY A 73 -1.80 4.31 -8.75
CA GLY A 73 -1.03 5.52 -9.02
C GLY A 73 -0.28 6.02 -7.79
N ALA A 74 0.80 6.76 -8.02
CA ALA A 74 1.56 7.42 -6.96
C ALA A 74 1.83 8.88 -7.32
N THR A 75 1.69 9.79 -6.35
CA THR A 75 1.97 11.22 -6.48
C THR A 75 2.35 11.85 -5.14
N ASP A 76 2.82 13.07 -5.19
CA ASP A 76 3.05 13.95 -4.05
C ASP A 76 1.99 15.06 -3.97
N ALA A 77 1.79 15.66 -2.80
CA ALA A 77 0.84 16.73 -2.55
C ALA A 77 1.46 17.84 -1.70
N LEU A 78 2.33 18.64 -2.31
CA LEU A 78 2.94 19.82 -1.68
C LEU A 78 2.26 21.10 -2.13
N ASN A 79 2.11 21.29 -3.46
CA ASN A 79 1.56 22.51 -4.05
C ASN A 79 0.11 22.30 -4.53
N PRO A 80 -0.89 22.92 -3.89
CA PRO A 80 -2.30 22.73 -4.25
C PRO A 80 -2.68 23.11 -5.69
N SER A 81 -1.92 24.00 -6.34
CA SER A 81 -2.19 24.38 -7.74
C SER A 81 -1.93 23.24 -8.73
N GLU A 82 -1.12 22.24 -8.34
CA GLU A 82 -0.74 21.12 -9.18
C GLU A 82 -1.65 19.88 -9.02
N PHE A 83 -2.46 19.81 -7.95
CA PHE A 83 -3.25 18.63 -7.61
C PHE A 83 -4.13 18.15 -8.74
N LYS A 84 -4.91 19.07 -9.32
CA LYS A 84 -5.80 18.75 -10.44
C LYS A 84 -5.03 18.13 -11.62
N GLY A 85 -3.96 18.78 -12.07
CA GLY A 85 -3.17 18.30 -13.22
C GLY A 85 -2.50 16.93 -12.95
N LYS A 86 -1.95 16.72 -11.75
CA LYS A 86 -1.37 15.44 -11.32
C LYS A 86 -2.43 14.34 -11.34
N LEU A 87 -3.59 14.58 -10.75
CA LEU A 87 -4.70 13.62 -10.67
C LEU A 87 -5.32 13.31 -12.05
N GLU A 88 -5.52 14.33 -12.91
CA GLU A 88 -6.01 14.14 -14.28
C GLU A 88 -5.04 13.27 -15.11
N LYS A 89 -3.74 13.47 -14.93
CA LYS A 89 -2.72 12.62 -15.57
C LYS A 89 -2.80 11.17 -15.09
N LEU A 90 -2.96 10.94 -13.79
CA LEU A 90 -3.16 9.61 -13.21
C LEU A 90 -4.45 8.97 -13.73
N LYS A 91 -5.57 9.70 -13.72
CA LYS A 91 -6.86 9.23 -14.24
C LYS A 91 -6.76 8.86 -15.72
N SER A 92 -6.11 9.69 -16.53
CA SER A 92 -5.93 9.43 -17.97
C SER A 92 -5.10 8.17 -18.24
N THR A 93 -4.25 7.77 -17.31
CA THR A 93 -3.45 6.53 -17.38
C THR A 93 -4.25 5.30 -16.95
N GLY A 94 -5.40 5.51 -16.29
CA GLY A 94 -6.27 4.42 -15.81
C GLY A 94 -6.09 4.09 -14.33
N ALA A 95 -5.48 5.01 -13.55
CA ALA A 95 -5.35 4.82 -12.10
C ALA A 95 -6.72 4.71 -11.43
N HIS A 96 -6.88 3.68 -10.61
CA HIS A 96 -8.08 3.44 -9.81
C HIS A 96 -7.93 4.04 -8.41
N TYR A 97 -6.80 3.77 -7.77
CA TYR A 97 -6.39 4.36 -6.50
C TYR A 97 -5.10 5.15 -6.66
N VAL A 98 -4.88 6.08 -5.74
CA VAL A 98 -3.71 6.97 -5.74
C VAL A 98 -3.08 6.99 -4.35
N ASN A 99 -1.81 6.59 -4.27
CA ASN A 99 -0.96 6.84 -3.12
C ASN A 99 -0.46 8.28 -3.12
N VAL A 100 -0.55 8.97 -2.01
CA VAL A 100 -0.19 10.39 -1.90
C VAL A 100 0.82 10.60 -0.78
N GLN A 101 2.03 10.98 -1.13
CA GLN A 101 3.01 11.52 -0.18
C GLN A 101 2.65 12.98 0.10
N LEU A 102 2.25 13.27 1.36
CA LEU A 102 1.66 14.54 1.74
C LEU A 102 2.71 15.51 2.27
N ALA A 103 3.02 16.54 1.48
CA ALA A 103 3.92 17.64 1.86
C ALA A 103 5.30 17.14 2.34
N ASP A 104 5.97 17.90 3.18
CA ASP A 104 7.27 17.57 3.79
C ASP A 104 7.16 17.44 5.31
N HIS A 105 8.26 17.01 5.94
CA HIS A 105 8.33 16.80 7.40
C HIS A 105 8.20 18.10 8.21
N ASP A 106 8.53 19.26 7.64
CA ASP A 106 8.41 20.57 8.31
C ASP A 106 7.01 21.18 8.22
N THR A 107 6.14 20.61 7.37
CA THR A 107 4.76 21.10 7.20
C THR A 107 3.94 20.89 8.48
N PRO A 108 3.39 21.96 9.10
CA PRO A 108 2.55 21.84 10.29
C PRO A 108 1.29 21.01 10.01
N SER A 109 0.85 20.19 10.98
CA SER A 109 -0.29 19.28 10.82
C SER A 109 -1.60 19.97 10.41
N ASN A 110 -1.83 21.23 10.83
CA ASN A 110 -3.02 22.00 10.41
C ASN A 110 -2.96 22.42 8.94
N ILE A 111 -1.79 22.68 8.38
CA ILE A 111 -1.58 22.95 6.97
C ILE A 111 -1.69 21.66 6.18
N ALA A 112 -1.01 20.60 6.60
CA ALA A 112 -1.10 19.28 6.00
C ALA A 112 -2.56 18.75 5.96
N THR A 113 -3.35 19.01 7.00
CA THR A 113 -4.80 18.70 7.02
C THR A 113 -5.55 19.38 5.85
N LYS A 114 -5.30 20.66 5.61
CA LYS A 114 -5.95 21.39 4.48
C LYS A 114 -5.52 20.81 3.13
N LEU A 115 -4.25 20.44 2.98
CA LEU A 115 -3.73 19.80 1.78
C LEU A 115 -4.38 18.42 1.56
N ALA A 116 -4.47 17.59 2.61
CA ALA A 116 -5.12 16.28 2.56
C ALA A 116 -6.61 16.39 2.15
N VAL A 117 -7.35 17.32 2.77
CA VAL A 117 -8.77 17.55 2.44
C VAL A 117 -8.91 17.91 0.96
N ARG A 118 -8.12 18.86 0.47
CA ARG A 118 -8.19 19.29 -0.93
C ARG A 118 -7.79 18.19 -1.90
N MET A 119 -6.70 17.47 -1.64
CA MET A 119 -6.22 16.40 -2.50
C MET A 119 -7.25 15.26 -2.63
N ILE A 120 -7.83 14.84 -1.51
CA ILE A 120 -8.85 13.78 -1.51
C ILE A 120 -10.13 14.26 -2.22
N GLN A 121 -10.58 15.48 -1.97
CA GLN A 121 -11.75 16.03 -2.65
C GLN A 121 -11.56 16.14 -4.18
N GLU A 122 -10.39 16.58 -4.65
CA GLU A 122 -10.11 16.62 -6.09
C GLU A 122 -10.06 15.20 -6.70
N SER A 123 -9.51 14.24 -5.96
CA SER A 123 -9.51 12.85 -6.40
C SER A 123 -10.92 12.26 -6.48
N ASP A 124 -11.75 12.51 -5.47
CA ASP A 124 -13.16 12.07 -5.43
C ASP A 124 -13.95 12.60 -6.63
N ARG A 125 -13.75 13.88 -7.02
CA ARG A 125 -14.39 14.48 -8.22
C ARG A 125 -14.02 13.77 -9.52
N LEU A 126 -12.84 13.16 -9.57
CA LEU A 126 -12.38 12.39 -10.72
C LEU A 126 -12.79 10.90 -10.63
N GLY A 127 -13.47 10.50 -9.56
CA GLY A 127 -13.84 9.10 -9.32
C GLY A 127 -12.63 8.20 -9.07
N MET A 128 -11.62 8.72 -8.38
CA MET A 128 -10.46 7.97 -7.89
C MET A 128 -10.41 7.99 -6.35
N GLY A 129 -9.81 6.97 -5.74
CA GLY A 129 -9.58 6.94 -4.29
C GLY A 129 -8.16 7.39 -3.96
N ALA A 130 -7.97 8.65 -3.48
CA ALA A 130 -6.68 9.07 -2.95
C ALA A 130 -6.53 8.68 -1.48
N HIS A 131 -5.38 8.10 -1.13
CA HIS A 131 -5.01 7.70 0.22
C HIS A 131 -3.71 8.39 0.61
N ILE A 132 -3.68 8.97 1.81
CA ILE A 132 -2.48 9.63 2.34
C ILE A 132 -1.53 8.58 2.90
N GLU A 133 -0.31 8.55 2.41
CA GLU A 133 0.70 7.58 2.81
C GLU A 133 1.30 7.92 4.17
N ILE A 134 1.54 6.90 4.99
CA ILE A 134 2.45 7.01 6.13
C ILE A 134 3.87 6.88 5.59
N HIS A 135 4.61 7.99 5.58
CA HIS A 135 5.95 7.98 5.02
C HIS A 135 6.87 8.94 5.78
N ARG A 136 8.12 8.52 6.01
CA ARG A 136 9.16 9.40 6.55
C ARG A 136 9.44 10.54 5.58
N ASP A 137 9.98 11.64 6.07
CA ASP A 137 10.27 12.86 5.30
C ASP A 137 9.02 13.48 4.64
N THR A 138 7.84 13.19 5.21
CA THR A 138 6.55 13.81 4.86
C THR A 138 5.85 14.30 6.12
N SER A 139 4.74 15.00 5.96
CA SER A 139 3.93 15.47 7.10
C SER A 139 3.31 14.33 7.94
N THR A 140 3.38 13.09 7.48
CA THR A 140 2.86 11.89 8.18
C THR A 140 3.98 11.03 8.79
N GLU A 141 5.20 11.54 8.89
CA GLU A 141 6.38 10.78 9.28
C GLU A 141 6.32 10.18 10.69
N THR A 142 5.60 10.82 11.62
CA THR A 142 5.41 10.29 12.97
C THR A 142 3.93 9.96 13.23
N PRO A 143 3.65 9.00 14.13
CA PRO A 143 2.27 8.67 14.51
C PRO A 143 1.48 9.89 15.02
N GLU A 144 2.12 10.78 15.80
CA GLU A 144 1.50 11.97 16.35
C GLU A 144 1.06 12.93 15.25
N LYS A 145 1.92 13.18 14.25
CA LYS A 145 1.58 14.01 13.08
C LYS A 145 0.46 13.37 12.27
N LEU A 146 0.59 12.08 11.94
CA LEU A 146 -0.44 11.33 11.19
C LEU A 146 -1.81 11.44 11.86
N TYR A 147 -1.89 11.16 13.17
CA TYR A 147 -3.17 11.16 13.87
C TYR A 147 -3.73 12.55 14.09
N ALA A 148 -2.89 13.58 14.24
CA ALA A 148 -3.34 14.98 14.24
C ALA A 148 -3.97 15.36 12.91
N ILE A 149 -3.35 15.00 11.78
CA ILE A 149 -3.87 15.24 10.43
C ILE A 149 -5.18 14.47 10.21
N ALA A 150 -5.24 13.17 10.58
CA ALA A 150 -6.43 12.35 10.44
C ALA A 150 -7.61 12.87 11.27
N SER A 151 -7.34 13.36 12.49
CA SER A 151 -8.33 14.00 13.37
C SER A 151 -8.83 15.32 12.76
N GLY A 152 -7.91 16.16 12.27
CA GLY A 152 -8.25 17.40 11.56
C GLY A 152 -9.09 17.15 10.32
N TYR A 153 -8.73 16.14 9.52
CA TYR A 153 -9.51 15.71 8.34
C TYR A 153 -10.93 15.30 8.74
N LYS A 154 -11.08 14.46 9.79
CA LYS A 154 -12.39 14.05 10.28
C LYS A 154 -13.22 15.25 10.76
N LYS A 155 -12.60 16.19 11.48
CA LYS A 155 -13.28 17.43 11.91
C LYS A 155 -13.76 18.27 10.74
N ALA A 156 -12.96 18.37 9.68
CA ALA A 156 -13.28 19.19 8.50
C ALA A 156 -14.32 18.56 7.56
N THR A 157 -14.35 17.20 7.47
CA THR A 157 -15.15 16.49 6.45
C THR A 157 -16.26 15.61 7.01
N GLY A 158 -16.25 15.32 8.31
CA GLY A 158 -17.12 14.31 8.95
C GLY A 158 -16.73 12.84 8.65
N LYS A 159 -15.69 12.61 7.83
CA LYS A 159 -15.27 11.28 7.35
C LYS A 159 -13.92 10.90 7.95
N LEU A 160 -13.66 9.59 8.06
CA LEU A 160 -12.31 9.09 8.36
C LEU A 160 -11.40 9.29 7.14
N MET A 161 -10.16 9.71 7.39
CA MET A 161 -9.15 9.90 6.35
C MET A 161 -8.73 8.54 5.76
N PRO A 162 -8.78 8.35 4.44
CA PRO A 162 -8.20 7.17 3.81
C PRO A 162 -6.67 7.24 3.86
N ILE A 163 -6.02 6.16 4.29
CA ILE A 163 -4.59 6.09 4.50
C ILE A 163 -4.00 4.96 3.65
N THR A 164 -2.85 5.20 3.01
CA THR A 164 -1.97 4.12 2.56
C THR A 164 -1.09 3.71 3.74
N TRP A 165 -1.28 2.51 4.22
CA TRP A 165 -0.56 2.00 5.39
C TRP A 165 0.79 1.44 5.00
N ASP A 166 1.86 2.16 5.33
CA ASP A 166 3.23 1.62 5.40
C ASP A 166 3.65 1.57 6.88
N HIS A 167 3.55 0.40 7.47
CA HIS A 167 3.88 0.20 8.87
C HIS A 167 5.39 0.19 9.15
N SER A 168 6.23 0.13 8.11
CA SER A 168 7.68 0.11 8.28
C SER A 168 8.22 1.41 8.89
N HIS A 169 7.59 2.55 8.58
CA HIS A 169 8.01 3.85 9.09
C HIS A 169 7.71 4.02 10.59
N PRO A 170 6.48 3.84 11.08
CA PRO A 170 6.19 3.94 12.51
C PRO A 170 6.84 2.84 13.35
N ALA A 171 7.14 1.67 12.79
CA ALA A 171 7.80 0.59 13.52
C ALA A 171 9.19 0.99 14.01
N ILE A 172 9.96 1.71 13.18
CA ILE A 172 11.30 2.21 13.56
C ILE A 172 11.18 3.32 14.61
N ILE A 173 10.27 4.28 14.40
CA ILE A 173 10.06 5.42 15.31
C ILE A 173 9.66 4.92 16.69
N LYS A 174 8.77 3.93 16.76
CA LYS A 174 8.34 3.30 18.00
C LYS A 174 9.34 2.29 18.57
N HIS A 175 10.42 1.96 17.84
CA HIS A 175 11.48 1.01 18.22
C HIS A 175 10.93 -0.35 18.68
N LEU A 176 10.05 -0.96 17.86
CA LEU A 176 9.23 -2.09 18.26
C LEU A 176 9.97 -3.43 18.19
N ARG A 177 9.62 -4.33 19.11
CA ARG A 177 9.96 -5.75 19.05
C ARG A 177 8.88 -6.52 18.28
N PRO A 178 9.18 -7.70 17.72
CA PRO A 178 8.21 -8.49 16.94
C PRO A 178 6.89 -8.79 17.68
N ASN A 179 6.94 -9.06 18.97
CA ASN A 179 5.76 -9.32 19.79
C ASN A 179 4.91 -8.06 20.10
N GLU A 180 5.39 -6.87 19.74
CA GLU A 180 4.70 -5.59 19.94
C GLU A 180 4.05 -5.08 18.65
N TYR A 181 4.35 -5.66 17.46
CA TYR A 181 3.90 -5.11 16.19
C TYR A 181 2.39 -4.92 16.14
N SER A 182 1.61 -5.96 16.39
CA SER A 182 0.16 -5.89 16.28
C SER A 182 -0.45 -4.92 17.29
N SER A 183 -0.05 -4.98 18.56
CA SER A 183 -0.60 -4.12 19.61
C SER A 183 -0.26 -2.63 19.44
N ARG A 184 0.88 -2.32 18.80
CA ARG A 184 1.41 -0.95 18.70
C ARG A 184 1.23 -0.31 17.32
N LEU A 185 1.01 -1.11 16.26
CA LEU A 185 0.82 -0.62 14.89
C LEU A 185 -0.64 -0.69 14.43
N LEU A 186 -1.48 -1.50 15.09
CA LEU A 186 -2.89 -1.65 14.77
C LEU A 186 -3.80 -0.97 15.81
N ASP A 187 -3.30 0.02 16.53
CA ASP A 187 -3.97 0.74 17.63
C ASP A 187 -5.11 1.68 17.17
N HIS A 188 -5.26 1.90 15.86
CA HIS A 188 -6.32 2.70 15.26
C HIS A 188 -7.17 1.90 14.25
N PRO A 189 -7.92 0.86 14.70
CA PRO A 189 -8.60 -0.09 13.82
C PRO A 189 -9.56 0.59 12.84
N LYS A 190 -10.32 1.61 13.25
CA LYS A 190 -11.28 2.30 12.36
C LYS A 190 -10.61 3.02 11.19
N LEU A 191 -9.41 3.58 11.38
CA LEU A 191 -8.64 4.20 10.30
C LEU A 191 -8.11 3.13 9.34
N LEU A 192 -7.56 2.04 9.87
CA LEU A 192 -7.08 0.92 9.07
C LEU A 192 -8.21 0.31 8.24
N GLN A 193 -9.34 0.02 8.87
CA GLN A 193 -10.53 -0.57 8.23
C GLN A 193 -11.17 0.31 7.15
N ARG A 194 -10.95 1.63 7.18
CA ARG A 194 -11.41 2.59 6.16
C ARG A 194 -10.53 2.58 4.92
N SER A 195 -9.33 2.06 5.02
CA SER A 195 -8.32 2.12 3.97
C SER A 195 -8.37 0.90 3.05
N SER A 196 -8.02 1.12 1.78
CA SER A 196 -7.92 0.04 0.78
C SER A 196 -6.49 -0.20 0.30
N LEU A 197 -5.52 0.67 0.67
CA LEU A 197 -4.14 0.64 0.17
C LEU A 197 -3.15 0.32 1.27
N PHE A 198 -2.24 -0.64 0.99
CA PHE A 198 -1.22 -1.09 1.94
C PHE A 198 0.12 -1.29 1.22
N HIS A 199 1.14 -0.58 1.68
CA HIS A 199 2.53 -0.86 1.35
C HIS A 199 3.03 -1.92 2.32
N CYS A 200 3.04 -3.16 1.86
CA CYS A 200 3.47 -4.31 2.64
C CYS A 200 4.99 -4.48 2.54
N ARG A 201 5.73 -3.53 3.09
CA ARG A 201 7.19 -3.57 3.20
C ARG A 201 7.59 -4.38 4.43
N PRO A 202 8.38 -5.45 4.28
CA PRO A 202 8.91 -6.19 5.42
C PRO A 202 9.87 -5.32 6.24
N PHE A 203 9.65 -5.24 7.54
CA PHE A 203 10.41 -4.38 8.46
C PHE A 203 10.73 -5.09 9.77
N ASN A 204 11.61 -4.46 10.56
CA ASN A 204 11.72 -4.68 12.00
C ASN A 204 11.84 -3.32 12.73
N GLY A 205 12.02 -3.32 14.05
CA GLY A 205 12.11 -2.08 14.82
C GLY A 205 13.37 -1.24 14.59
N HIS A 206 14.30 -1.73 13.77
CA HIS A 206 15.57 -1.04 13.46
C HIS A 206 15.71 -0.72 11.97
N HIS A 207 15.01 -1.46 11.09
CA HIS A 207 15.13 -1.36 9.65
C HIS A 207 13.75 -1.28 8.99
N CYS A 208 13.51 -0.26 8.19
CA CYS A 208 12.26 -0.12 7.43
C CYS A 208 12.14 -1.15 6.29
N GLN A 209 13.23 -1.78 5.93
CA GLN A 209 13.22 -2.93 5.03
C GLN A 209 14.17 -3.99 5.54
N VAL A 210 13.63 -5.21 5.74
CA VAL A 210 14.42 -6.40 6.03
C VAL A 210 14.36 -7.36 4.84
N PRO A 211 15.39 -8.21 4.64
CA PRO A 211 15.39 -9.17 3.55
C PRO A 211 14.29 -10.22 3.73
N VAL A 212 13.61 -10.55 2.64
CA VAL A 212 12.59 -11.62 2.59
C VAL A 212 13.24 -12.99 2.58
N ILE A 213 14.29 -13.15 1.77
CA ILE A 213 15.02 -14.40 1.58
C ILE A 213 16.52 -14.18 1.71
N ASP A 214 17.20 -15.22 2.18
CA ASP A 214 18.66 -15.32 2.19
C ASP A 214 19.22 -15.74 0.81
N HIS A 215 20.54 -15.92 0.71
CA HIS A 215 21.21 -16.37 -0.52
C HIS A 215 20.79 -17.76 -1.00
N ASN A 216 20.25 -18.58 -0.11
CA ASN A 216 19.78 -19.92 -0.43
C ASN A 216 18.29 -19.94 -0.78
N GLY A 217 17.65 -18.77 -0.89
CA GLY A 217 16.21 -18.62 -1.16
C GLY A 217 15.31 -18.99 0.03
N ARG A 218 15.84 -19.07 1.26
CA ARG A 218 15.08 -19.40 2.47
C ARG A 218 14.54 -18.11 3.09
N LEU A 219 13.31 -18.16 3.60
CA LEU A 219 12.73 -17.04 4.34
C LEU A 219 13.58 -16.70 5.57
N THR A 220 13.92 -15.42 5.70
CA THR A 220 14.70 -14.92 6.85
C THR A 220 13.90 -14.98 8.15
N PRO A 221 14.55 -15.02 9.32
CA PRO A 221 13.86 -14.92 10.61
C PRO A 221 13.03 -13.63 10.74
N GLU A 222 13.60 -12.49 10.34
CA GLU A 222 12.96 -11.18 10.40
C GLU A 222 11.69 -11.13 9.55
N PHE A 223 11.73 -11.72 8.36
CA PHE A 223 10.54 -11.83 7.52
C PHE A 223 9.47 -12.74 8.12
N LYS A 224 9.88 -13.84 8.76
CA LYS A 224 8.94 -14.74 9.45
C LYS A 224 8.22 -14.07 10.62
N ASP A 225 8.86 -13.16 11.31
CA ASP A 225 8.23 -12.37 12.35
C ASP A 225 7.29 -11.31 11.77
N TRP A 226 7.71 -10.64 10.70
CA TRP A 226 6.89 -9.66 10.02
C TRP A 226 5.62 -10.28 9.39
N ILE A 227 5.71 -11.46 8.78
CA ILE A 227 4.55 -12.08 8.11
C ILE A 227 3.44 -12.48 9.11
N LYS A 228 3.78 -12.78 10.36
CA LYS A 228 2.80 -13.00 11.42
C LYS A 228 1.97 -11.74 11.70
N PHE A 229 2.64 -10.57 11.71
CA PHE A 229 1.95 -9.29 11.84
C PHE A 229 0.94 -9.06 10.72
N THR A 230 1.22 -9.50 9.49
CA THR A 230 0.28 -9.33 8.37
C THR A 230 -0.99 -10.17 8.53
N ASP A 231 -0.94 -11.30 9.22
CA ASP A 231 -2.12 -12.10 9.55
C ASP A 231 -3.10 -11.27 10.42
N ASP A 232 -2.59 -10.60 11.45
CA ASP A 232 -3.40 -9.74 12.34
C ASP A 232 -3.91 -8.49 11.61
N MET A 233 -3.08 -7.89 10.76
CA MET A 233 -3.47 -6.74 9.94
C MET A 233 -4.64 -7.08 9.00
N PHE A 234 -4.57 -8.19 8.30
CA PHE A 234 -5.64 -8.63 7.42
C PHE A 234 -6.90 -9.03 8.19
N ALA A 235 -6.75 -9.72 9.33
CA ALA A 235 -7.88 -10.05 10.20
C ALA A 235 -8.61 -8.77 10.65
N MET A 236 -7.88 -7.77 11.13
CA MET A 236 -8.46 -6.48 11.54
C MET A 236 -9.18 -5.77 10.38
N TRP A 237 -8.60 -5.77 9.18
CA TRP A 237 -9.24 -5.16 8.01
C TRP A 237 -10.55 -5.86 7.64
N LEU A 238 -10.59 -7.20 7.69
CA LEU A 238 -11.76 -8.02 7.39
C LEU A 238 -12.93 -7.79 8.35
N GLU A 239 -12.67 -7.40 9.59
CA GLU A 239 -13.69 -7.03 10.58
C GLU A 239 -14.36 -5.68 10.27
N GLY A 240 -13.81 -4.90 9.35
CA GLY A 240 -14.29 -3.57 9.00
C GLY A 240 -15.31 -3.54 7.86
N PRO A 241 -15.60 -2.33 7.34
CA PRO A 241 -16.57 -2.13 6.26
C PRO A 241 -16.13 -2.66 4.90
N GLN A 242 -14.86 -3.04 4.72
CA GLN A 242 -14.26 -3.57 3.49
C GLN A 242 -14.59 -2.68 2.29
N PRO A 243 -14.00 -1.48 2.19
CA PRO A 243 -14.27 -0.53 1.11
C PRO A 243 -14.13 -1.20 -0.27
N ASP A 244 -15.12 -1.03 -1.13
CA ASP A 244 -15.19 -1.63 -2.48
C ASP A 244 -15.05 -3.16 -2.53
N GLY A 245 -15.07 -3.84 -1.37
CA GLY A 245 -14.81 -5.28 -1.26
C GLY A 245 -13.39 -5.68 -1.64
N GLN A 246 -12.43 -4.76 -1.64
CA GLN A 246 -11.05 -5.00 -2.11
C GLN A 246 -10.03 -4.37 -1.17
N ILE A 247 -8.94 -5.12 -0.92
CA ILE A 247 -7.72 -4.60 -0.34
C ILE A 247 -6.58 -4.68 -1.36
N TRP A 248 -5.87 -3.57 -1.58
CA TRP A 248 -4.76 -3.50 -2.52
C TRP A 248 -3.46 -3.47 -1.76
N VAL A 249 -2.57 -4.39 -2.07
CA VAL A 249 -1.30 -4.55 -1.37
C VAL A 249 -0.12 -4.48 -2.34
N VAL A 250 0.95 -3.87 -1.89
CA VAL A 250 2.21 -3.76 -2.61
C VAL A 250 3.30 -4.37 -1.74
N PRO A 251 3.92 -5.51 -2.12
CA PRO A 251 5.16 -5.95 -1.49
C PRO A 251 6.27 -4.97 -1.86
N GLU A 252 6.35 -3.88 -1.11
CA GLU A 252 7.20 -2.74 -1.44
C GLU A 252 8.64 -2.97 -0.99
N VAL A 253 9.40 -3.69 -1.82
CA VAL A 253 10.82 -3.97 -1.60
C VAL A 253 11.66 -3.05 -2.48
N GLY A 254 12.31 -2.07 -1.88
CA GLY A 254 13.16 -1.10 -2.57
C GLY A 254 14.47 -1.70 -3.08
N SER A 255 15.01 -1.11 -4.14
CA SER A 255 16.24 -1.57 -4.79
C SER A 255 17.52 -1.16 -4.05
N ASN A 256 18.65 -1.78 -4.44
CA ASN A 256 19.99 -1.44 -3.91
C ASN A 256 20.35 0.03 -4.17
N ILE A 257 20.03 0.55 -5.35
CA ILE A 257 20.37 1.93 -5.72
C ILE A 257 19.61 2.95 -4.88
N SER A 258 18.44 2.59 -4.37
CA SER A 258 17.69 3.43 -3.43
C SER A 258 18.20 3.33 -1.98
N GLY A 259 19.19 2.47 -1.71
CA GLY A 259 19.74 2.23 -0.38
C GLY A 259 18.86 1.37 0.54
N TYR A 260 17.75 0.85 0.06
CA TYR A 260 16.86 0.01 0.87
C TYR A 260 17.29 -1.46 0.90
N ASN A 261 17.69 -2.01 -0.24
CA ASN A 261 18.27 -3.35 -0.27
C ASN A 261 19.80 -3.26 -0.13
N LEU A 262 20.40 -4.24 0.50
CA LEU A 262 21.85 -4.34 0.64
C LEU A 262 22.43 -5.19 -0.50
N SER A 263 23.66 -4.85 -0.92
CA SER A 263 24.31 -5.49 -2.07
C SER A 263 24.57 -6.99 -1.92
N ASN A 264 24.59 -7.47 -0.68
CA ASN A 264 24.78 -8.88 -0.35
C ASN A 264 23.47 -9.68 -0.23
N PHE A 265 22.31 -9.10 -0.53
CA PHE A 265 21.04 -9.81 -0.58
C PHE A 265 20.56 -10.08 -2.01
N PRO A 266 19.66 -11.04 -2.22
CA PRO A 266 19.01 -11.24 -3.51
C PRO A 266 18.37 -9.96 -4.04
N SER A 267 18.15 -9.89 -5.37
CA SER A 267 17.54 -8.70 -5.95
C SER A 267 16.18 -8.40 -5.34
N SER A 268 15.83 -7.12 -5.24
CA SER A 268 14.55 -6.67 -4.69
C SER A 268 13.35 -7.25 -5.45
N TRP A 269 13.49 -7.48 -6.77
CA TRP A 269 12.45 -8.13 -7.54
C TRP A 269 12.23 -9.60 -7.14
N GLU A 270 13.30 -10.38 -6.94
CA GLU A 270 13.17 -11.75 -6.44
C GLU A 270 12.51 -11.80 -5.06
N GLN A 271 12.92 -10.90 -4.19
CA GLN A 271 12.33 -10.77 -2.85
C GLN A 271 10.85 -10.36 -2.92
N ALA A 272 10.47 -9.41 -3.80
CA ALA A 272 9.09 -8.97 -3.98
C ALA A 272 8.17 -10.11 -4.45
N LYS A 273 8.65 -10.99 -5.34
CA LYS A 273 7.90 -12.17 -5.78
C LYS A 273 7.65 -13.17 -4.64
N VAL A 274 8.61 -13.38 -3.78
CA VAL A 274 8.42 -14.26 -2.60
C VAL A 274 7.50 -13.60 -1.59
N CYS A 275 7.69 -12.32 -1.31
CA CYS A 275 6.82 -11.56 -0.42
C CYS A 275 5.35 -11.59 -0.89
N HIS A 276 5.08 -11.40 -2.18
CA HIS A 276 3.75 -11.53 -2.79
C HIS A 276 3.10 -12.88 -2.42
N LYS A 277 3.81 -13.98 -2.64
CA LYS A 277 3.29 -15.33 -2.35
C LYS A 277 2.98 -15.54 -0.86
N GLU A 278 3.81 -15.01 0.02
CA GLU A 278 3.59 -15.13 1.47
C GLU A 278 2.44 -14.24 1.95
N LEU A 279 2.28 -13.03 1.38
CA LEU A 279 1.11 -12.17 1.63
C LEU A 279 -0.19 -12.84 1.18
N ASP A 280 -0.21 -13.51 0.02
CA ASP A 280 -1.37 -14.28 -0.44
C ASP A 280 -1.73 -15.40 0.54
N LYS A 281 -0.73 -16.11 1.07
CA LYS A 281 -0.96 -17.13 2.12
C LYS A 281 -1.50 -16.52 3.42
N SER A 282 -0.96 -15.37 3.84
CA SER A 282 -1.41 -14.64 5.03
C SER A 282 -2.86 -14.19 4.88
N TRP A 283 -3.20 -13.59 3.74
CA TRP A 283 -4.59 -13.22 3.41
C TRP A 283 -5.54 -14.43 3.46
N LYS A 284 -5.16 -15.54 2.85
CA LYS A 284 -5.97 -16.77 2.84
C LYS A 284 -6.22 -17.30 4.25
N ARG A 285 -5.22 -17.25 5.15
CA ARG A 285 -5.42 -17.63 6.55
C ARG A 285 -6.42 -16.70 7.25
N ALA A 286 -6.25 -15.39 7.12
CA ALA A 286 -7.13 -14.40 7.71
C ALA A 286 -8.57 -14.52 7.17
N LEU A 287 -8.73 -14.63 5.85
CA LEU A 287 -10.03 -14.77 5.21
C LEU A 287 -10.76 -16.07 5.63
N ASN A 288 -10.04 -17.19 5.71
CA ASN A 288 -10.62 -18.45 6.15
C ASN A 288 -11.07 -18.40 7.62
N ASN A 289 -10.32 -17.75 8.49
CA ASN A 289 -10.71 -17.55 9.88
C ASN A 289 -11.91 -16.61 10.01
N TRP A 290 -11.89 -15.51 9.25
CA TRP A 290 -13.01 -14.56 9.21
C TRP A 290 -14.31 -15.24 8.74
N LYS A 291 -14.26 -16.09 7.70
CA LYS A 291 -15.41 -16.83 7.19
C LYS A 291 -15.99 -17.84 8.19
N LYS A 292 -15.16 -18.42 9.07
CA LYS A 292 -15.63 -19.35 10.10
C LYS A 292 -16.39 -18.64 11.23
N ASN A 293 -16.14 -17.35 11.41
CA ASN A 293 -16.69 -16.55 12.50
C ASN A 293 -17.89 -15.69 12.07
N ASN A 294 -18.19 -15.63 10.75
CA ASN A 294 -19.29 -14.88 10.13
C ASN A 294 -20.13 -15.76 9.19
#